data_c0deac455dac509bff7f39c31220df0a
#
_entry.id   c0deac455dac509bff7f39c31220df0a
#
_cell.length_a   1.000
_cell.length_b   1.000
_cell.length_c   1.000
_cell.angle_alpha   90.00
_cell.angle_beta   90.00
_cell.angle_gamma   90.00
#
_symmetry.space_group_name_H-M   'P 1'
#
loop_
_entity.id
_entity.type
_entity.pdbx_description
1 polymer ?
#
loop_
_entity_poly.entity_id
_entity_poly.type
_entity_poly.pdbx_seq_one_letter_code
_entity_poly.pdbx_strand_id
1 'polypeptide(L)'
;MILVVGATGFLGGEICRRLTAAGQSVRGLVRVTSDPNVTANLQAMGVQLIEGDLKDKASLVAACQGITSVISTATVTRSRQPDDSIEATDAAGQQNLIDAAKEADV
;
A
#
# COMPACT_ATOMS: atom_id res chain seq x y z
N MET A 1 -5.48 -12.66 -3.17
CA MET A 1 -4.70 -11.80 -2.25
C MET A 1 -5.13 -10.35 -2.45
N ILE A 2 -5.28 -9.62 -1.37
CA ILE A 2 -5.71 -8.21 -1.36
C ILE A 2 -4.49 -7.33 -1.11
N LEU A 3 -4.27 -6.33 -1.96
CA LEU A 3 -3.22 -5.32 -1.75
C LEU A 3 -3.81 -4.15 -0.97
N VAL A 4 -3.17 -3.78 0.14
CA VAL A 4 -3.52 -2.59 0.91
C VAL A 4 -2.43 -1.55 0.71
N VAL A 5 -2.79 -0.42 0.11
CA VAL A 5 -1.92 0.74 -0.07
C VAL A 5 -2.19 1.70 1.08
N GLY A 6 -1.14 2.15 1.75
CA GLY A 6 -1.26 2.91 2.99
C GLY A 6 -1.30 2.01 4.22
N ALA A 7 -0.77 0.80 4.12
CA ALA A 7 -0.81 -0.21 5.18
C ALA A 7 -0.14 0.24 6.49
N THR A 8 0.85 1.13 6.41
CA THR A 8 1.55 1.64 7.59
C THR A 8 0.81 2.77 8.31
N GLY A 9 -0.26 3.30 7.71
CA GLY A 9 -1.10 4.30 8.34
C GLY A 9 -2.07 3.67 9.33
N PHE A 10 -2.71 4.52 10.14
CA PHE A 10 -3.67 4.05 11.15
C PHE A 10 -4.82 3.25 10.53
N LEU A 11 -5.47 3.82 9.52
CA LEU A 11 -6.60 3.16 8.87
C LEU A 11 -6.16 1.92 8.09
N GLY A 12 -5.07 2.03 7.32
CA GLY A 12 -4.55 0.91 6.54
C GLY A 12 -4.13 -0.27 7.42
N GLY A 13 -3.48 0.01 8.54
CA GLY A 13 -3.10 -1.02 9.51
C GLY A 13 -4.30 -1.72 10.11
N GLU A 14 -5.36 -0.97 10.43
CA GLU A 14 -6.59 -1.54 10.97
C GLU A 14 -7.29 -2.42 9.93
N ILE A 15 -7.29 -2.01 8.67
CA ILE A 15 -7.83 -2.82 7.57
C ILE A 15 -7.05 -4.13 7.45
N CYS A 16 -5.72 -4.07 7.49
CA CYS A 16 -4.88 -5.27 7.45
C CYS A 16 -5.21 -6.21 8.60
N ARG A 17 -5.37 -5.68 9.81
CA ARG A 17 -5.69 -6.48 10.98
C ARG A 17 -7.02 -7.21 10.81
N ARG A 18 -8.05 -6.51 10.34
CA ARG A 18 -9.37 -7.09 10.15
C ARG A 18 -9.41 -8.12 9.04
N LEU A 19 -8.74 -7.86 7.93
CA LEU A 19 -8.69 -8.80 6.81
C LEU A 19 -7.95 -10.08 7.19
N THR A 20 -6.81 -9.98 7.85
CA THR A 20 -6.05 -11.16 8.26
C THR A 20 -6.80 -11.96 9.33
N ALA A 21 -7.49 -11.28 10.25
CA ALA A 21 -8.34 -11.95 11.22
C ALA A 21 -9.50 -12.70 10.58
N ALA A 22 -9.98 -12.24 9.42
CA ALA A 22 -11.03 -12.91 8.65
C ALA A 22 -10.50 -14.03 7.74
N GLY A 23 -9.21 -14.34 7.80
CA GLY A 23 -8.61 -15.40 7.00
C GLY A 23 -8.23 -15.00 5.58
N GLN A 24 -8.26 -13.70 5.27
CA GLN A 24 -7.88 -13.19 3.96
C GLN A 24 -6.36 -13.09 3.82
N SER A 25 -5.87 -13.35 2.62
CA SER A 25 -4.45 -13.12 2.28
C SER A 25 -4.26 -11.65 1.93
N VAL A 26 -3.33 -10.98 2.61
CA VAL A 26 -3.11 -9.55 2.49
C VAL A 26 -1.66 -9.25 2.14
N ARG A 27 -1.46 -8.37 1.16
CA ARG A 27 -0.17 -7.78 0.84
C ARG A 27 -0.23 -6.31 1.18
N GLY A 28 0.75 -5.81 1.95
CA GLY A 28 0.84 -4.40 2.32
C GLY A 28 1.93 -3.69 1.56
N LEU A 29 1.59 -2.58 0.90
CA LEU A 29 2.59 -1.73 0.25
C LEU A 29 3.23 -0.84 1.31
N VAL A 30 4.54 -0.90 1.42
CA VAL A 30 5.32 -0.11 2.36
C VAL A 30 6.40 0.66 1.62
N ARG A 31 6.84 1.79 2.18
CA ARG A 31 7.96 2.56 1.66
C ARG A 31 9.24 2.11 2.35
N VAL A 32 10.40 2.33 1.71
CA VAL A 32 11.71 2.06 2.32
C VAL A 32 11.91 2.88 3.60
N THR A 33 11.23 4.03 3.71
CA THR A 33 11.28 4.93 4.87
C THR A 33 10.24 4.59 5.94
N SER A 34 9.47 3.52 5.78
CA SER A 34 8.46 3.11 6.76
C SER A 34 9.09 2.74 8.10
N ASP A 35 8.37 3.03 9.18
CA ASP A 35 8.83 2.71 10.54
C ASP A 35 8.97 1.19 10.71
N PRO A 36 10.17 0.69 11.08
CA PRO A 36 10.38 -0.74 11.25
C PRO A 36 9.47 -1.40 12.29
N ASN A 37 9.06 -0.66 13.32
CA ASN A 37 8.12 -1.19 14.32
C ASN A 37 6.75 -1.46 13.72
N VAL A 38 6.28 -0.57 12.85
CA VAL A 38 5.00 -0.73 12.17
C VAL A 38 5.06 -1.88 11.18
N THR A 39 6.12 -1.98 10.39
CA THR A 39 6.26 -3.08 9.42
C THR A 39 6.39 -4.43 10.13
N ALA A 40 7.09 -4.49 11.26
CA ALA A 40 7.18 -5.71 12.05
C ALA A 40 5.81 -6.15 12.60
N ASN A 41 4.97 -5.20 13.03
CA ASN A 41 3.61 -5.50 13.48
C ASN A 41 2.76 -6.06 12.34
N LEU A 42 2.86 -5.51 11.14
CA LEU A 42 2.15 -6.01 9.98
C LEU A 42 2.58 -7.44 9.64
N GLN A 43 3.87 -7.73 9.67
CA GLN A 43 4.38 -9.07 9.44
C GLN A 43 3.88 -10.05 10.49
N ALA A 44 3.79 -9.62 11.75
CA ALA A 44 3.29 -10.46 12.85
C ALA A 44 1.80 -10.82 12.64
N MET A 45 1.02 -9.98 11.96
CA MET A 45 -0.37 -10.28 11.59
C MET A 45 -0.48 -11.28 10.43
N GLY A 46 0.61 -11.54 9.72
CA GLY A 46 0.61 -12.37 8.52
C GLY A 46 0.53 -11.60 7.22
N VAL A 47 0.70 -10.28 7.24
CA VAL A 47 0.71 -9.46 6.03
C VAL A 47 2.02 -9.66 5.28
N GLN A 48 1.94 -9.92 3.97
CA GLN A 48 3.10 -9.95 3.10
C GLN A 48 3.47 -8.51 2.75
N LEU A 49 4.69 -8.09 3.06
CA LEU A 49 5.13 -6.73 2.75
C LEU A 49 5.79 -6.67 1.39
N ILE A 50 5.52 -5.58 0.65
CA ILE A 50 6.21 -5.26 -0.58
C ILE A 50 6.57 -3.78 -0.58
N GLU A 51 7.79 -3.46 -0.97
CA GLU A 51 8.24 -2.06 -1.07
C GLU A 51 7.74 -1.44 -2.36
N GLY A 52 7.29 -0.18 -2.27
CA GLY A 52 6.86 0.58 -3.42
C GLY A 52 6.48 1.99 -3.05
N ASP A 53 6.18 2.80 -4.05
CA ASP A 53 5.80 4.19 -3.87
C ASP A 53 4.75 4.56 -4.93
N LEU A 54 3.72 5.30 -4.52
CA LEU A 54 2.69 5.80 -5.45
C LEU A 54 3.29 6.69 -6.55
N LYS A 55 4.46 7.27 -6.33
CA LYS A 55 5.17 8.08 -7.31
C LYS A 55 5.95 7.24 -8.32
N ASP A 56 6.06 5.94 -8.10
CA ASP A 56 6.79 5.01 -8.97
C ASP A 56 5.84 3.93 -9.48
N LYS A 57 5.32 4.13 -10.68
CA LYS A 57 4.36 3.22 -11.29
C LYS A 57 4.91 1.80 -11.44
N ALA A 58 6.18 1.64 -11.77
CA ALA A 58 6.79 0.32 -11.95
C ALA A 58 6.73 -0.50 -10.65
N SER A 59 6.95 0.14 -9.49
CA SER A 59 6.84 -0.53 -8.20
C SER A 59 5.41 -0.96 -7.92
N LEU A 60 4.43 -0.19 -8.37
CA LEU A 60 3.01 -0.51 -8.19
C LEU A 60 2.58 -1.68 -9.06
N VAL A 61 3.06 -1.75 -10.31
CA VAL A 61 2.78 -2.90 -11.19
C VAL A 61 3.31 -4.17 -10.55
N ALA A 62 4.54 -4.14 -10.00
CA ALA A 62 5.11 -5.29 -9.31
C ALA A 62 4.28 -5.67 -8.07
N ALA A 63 3.81 -4.68 -7.32
CA ALA A 63 2.99 -4.91 -6.13
C ALA A 63 1.64 -5.51 -6.45
N CYS A 64 1.10 -5.24 -7.64
CA CYS A 64 -0.21 -5.75 -8.07
C CYS A 64 -0.17 -7.16 -8.65
N GLN A 65 1.00 -7.76 -8.82
CA GLN A 65 1.09 -9.11 -9.40
C GLN A 65 0.43 -10.14 -8.48
N GLY A 66 -0.51 -10.91 -9.02
CA GLY A 66 -1.24 -11.91 -8.27
C GLY A 66 -2.31 -11.36 -7.32
N ILE A 67 -2.63 -10.09 -7.43
CA ILE A 67 -3.62 -9.41 -6.58
C ILE A 67 -5.01 -9.48 -7.22
N THR A 68 -6.03 -9.71 -6.41
CA THR A 68 -7.43 -9.76 -6.87
C THR A 68 -8.19 -8.47 -6.57
N SER A 69 -7.77 -7.72 -5.55
CA SER A 69 -8.42 -6.46 -5.16
C SER A 69 -7.39 -5.51 -4.55
N VAL A 70 -7.59 -4.22 -4.74
CA VAL A 70 -6.74 -3.18 -4.16
C VAL A 70 -7.59 -2.27 -3.27
N ILE A 71 -7.14 -2.04 -2.05
CA ILE A 71 -7.71 -1.06 -1.13
C ILE A 71 -6.65 0.01 -0.90
N SER A 72 -6.98 1.26 -1.17
CA SER A 72 -6.04 2.37 -0.99
C SER A 72 -6.56 3.36 0.04
N THR A 73 -5.74 3.61 1.05
CA THR A 73 -5.97 4.66 2.05
C THR A 73 -4.84 5.68 2.03
N ALA A 74 -3.95 5.59 1.05
CA ALA A 74 -2.78 6.46 0.97
C ALA A 74 -3.16 7.91 0.69
N THR A 75 -2.59 8.83 1.47
CA THR A 75 -2.77 10.26 1.31
C THR A 75 -1.53 10.98 1.84
N VAL A 76 -1.28 12.20 1.35
CA VAL A 76 -0.20 13.04 1.86
C VAL A 76 -0.60 13.89 3.05
N THR A 77 -1.87 13.88 3.46
CA THR A 77 -2.36 14.73 4.55
C THR A 77 -1.55 14.55 5.85
N ARG A 78 -1.03 13.35 6.08
CA ARG A 78 -0.23 13.02 7.26
C ARG A 78 1.20 12.63 6.92
N SER A 79 1.63 12.87 5.67
CA SER A 79 2.99 12.56 5.26
C SER A 79 3.97 13.54 5.90
N ARG A 80 5.12 13.03 6.34
CA ARG A 80 6.23 13.82 6.87
C ARG A 80 7.43 13.83 5.93
N GLN A 81 7.28 13.27 4.73
CA GLN A 81 8.36 13.21 3.76
C GLN A 81 8.43 14.52 2.96
N PRO A 82 9.61 15.15 2.88
CA PRO A 82 9.71 16.52 2.32
C PRO A 82 9.28 16.66 0.87
N ASP A 83 9.39 15.59 0.08
CA ASP A 83 9.05 15.61 -1.34
C ASP A 83 7.61 15.17 -1.62
N ASP A 84 6.83 14.82 -0.59
CA ASP A 84 5.43 14.48 -0.77
C ASP A 84 4.59 15.75 -0.89
N SER A 85 3.60 15.70 -1.76
CA SER A 85 2.59 16.74 -1.91
C SER A 85 1.26 16.09 -2.26
N ILE A 86 0.17 16.85 -2.07
CA ILE A 86 -1.17 16.37 -2.45
C ILE A 86 -1.20 16.06 -3.95
N GLU A 87 -0.63 16.93 -4.79
CA GLU A 87 -0.59 16.73 -6.24
C GLU A 87 0.21 15.48 -6.62
N ALA A 88 1.38 15.28 -6.00
CA ALA A 88 2.24 14.15 -6.34
C ALA A 88 1.67 12.83 -5.84
N THR A 89 1.03 12.79 -4.69
CA THR A 89 0.59 11.54 -4.07
C THR A 89 -0.90 11.27 -4.26
N ASP A 90 -1.77 12.27 -4.04
CA ASP A 90 -3.21 12.02 -4.15
C ASP A 90 -3.69 12.02 -5.59
N ALA A 91 -3.27 12.99 -6.40
CA ALA A 91 -3.73 13.07 -7.79
C ALA A 91 -2.94 12.13 -8.70
N ALA A 92 -1.63 12.37 -8.84
CA ALA A 92 -0.80 11.58 -9.76
C ALA A 92 -0.54 10.17 -9.23
N GLY A 93 -0.37 10.02 -7.91
CA GLY A 93 -0.10 8.73 -7.29
C GLY A 93 -1.29 7.77 -7.39
N GLN A 94 -2.50 8.25 -7.18
CA GLN A 94 -3.70 7.42 -7.32
C GLN A 94 -3.91 7.00 -8.78
N GLN A 95 -3.61 7.89 -9.73
CA GLN A 95 -3.67 7.54 -11.15
C GLN A 95 -2.64 6.47 -11.49
N ASN A 96 -1.43 6.57 -10.95
CA ASN A 96 -0.41 5.53 -11.12
C ASN A 96 -0.88 4.18 -10.58
N LEU A 97 -1.56 4.17 -9.45
CA LEU A 97 -2.09 2.94 -8.86
C LEU A 97 -3.17 2.32 -9.75
N ILE A 98 -4.09 3.13 -10.27
CA ILE A 98 -5.14 2.65 -11.17
C ILE A 98 -4.51 2.06 -12.43
N ASP A 99 -3.56 2.75 -13.03
CA ASP A 99 -2.88 2.28 -14.24
C ASP A 99 -2.09 1.00 -13.98
N ALA A 100 -1.42 0.91 -12.84
CA ALA A 100 -0.68 -0.29 -12.45
C ALA A 100 -1.61 -1.49 -12.25
N ALA A 101 -2.77 -1.27 -11.63
CA ALA A 101 -3.75 -2.33 -11.44
C ALA A 101 -4.29 -2.84 -12.78
N LYS A 102 -4.54 -1.94 -13.73
CA LYS A 102 -4.97 -2.33 -15.08
C LYS A 102 -3.90 -3.14 -15.79
N GLU A 103 -2.63 -2.72 -15.73
CA GLU A 103 -1.53 -3.45 -16.36
C GLU A 103 -1.34 -4.85 -15.74
N ALA A 104 -1.57 -4.99 -14.44
CA ALA A 104 -1.45 -6.26 -13.73
C ALA A 104 -2.73 -7.10 -13.80
N ASP A 105 -3.75 -6.62 -14.48
CA ASP A 105 -5.03 -7.31 -14.69
C ASP A 105 -5.80 -7.54 -13.37
N VAL A 106 -5.78 -6.52 -12.52
CA VAL A 106 -6.54 -6.54 -11.27
C VAL A 106 -7.97 -6.11 -11.52
#